data_7bbe7a7d21f4024f939f0d2097561969
#
_entry.id   7bbe7a7d21f4024f939f0d2097561969
#
_cell.length_a   1.000
_cell.length_b   1.000
_cell.length_c   1.000
_cell.angle_alpha   90.00
_cell.angle_beta   90.00
_cell.angle_gamma   90.00
#
_symmetry.space_group_name_H-M   'P 1'
#
loop_
_entity.id
_entity.type
_entity.pdbx_description
1 polymer ?
#
loop_
_entity_poly.entity_id
_entity_poly.type
_entity_poly.pdbx_seq_one_letter_code
_entity_poly.pdbx_strand_id
1 'polypeptide(L)'
;ILLTALNAAESHLEGVKSGADSYITKPFSTKLLLASIFKLIEQRDKLKEKFSNDLSAKRPVMCTSDKDKEFVENLTKIVEEQLTNPEFTADDFASMMSLGRTIFYRKVRGVTGYTPKEYLRIMRMKKAAELLSTKKYTVSEVTYMVGINDPFYFSRCFKAQFGISPSSYQKRYPVSYTHLRAHETLANLV
;
A
#
# COMPACT_ATOMS: atom_id res chain seq x y z
N ILE A 1 -12.15 15.20 -7.16
CA ILE A 1 -13.41 15.69 -7.75
C ILE A 1 -13.11 16.87 -8.64
N LEU A 2 -13.63 16.84 -9.86
CA LEU A 2 -13.59 17.97 -10.81
C LEU A 2 -14.94 18.66 -10.84
N LEU A 3 -14.94 19.99 -10.63
CA LEU A 3 -16.15 20.84 -10.73
C LEU A 3 -16.08 21.66 -12.01
N THR A 4 -17.03 21.50 -12.93
CA THR A 4 -16.97 22.15 -14.24
C THR A 4 -18.32 22.77 -14.64
N ALA A 5 -18.26 23.78 -15.48
CA ALA A 5 -19.44 24.37 -16.14
C ALA A 5 -19.75 23.70 -17.49
N LEU A 6 -18.86 22.84 -18.00
CA LEU A 6 -19.00 22.20 -19.31
C LEU A 6 -19.83 20.91 -19.20
N ASN A 7 -20.90 20.84 -19.97
CA ASN A 7 -21.81 19.69 -20.01
C ASN A 7 -21.55 18.74 -21.21
N ALA A 8 -20.53 19.00 -22.03
CA ALA A 8 -20.24 18.19 -23.21
C ALA A 8 -19.65 16.82 -22.79
N ALA A 9 -20.10 15.76 -23.46
CA ALA A 9 -19.62 14.39 -23.22
C ALA A 9 -18.09 14.26 -23.41
N GLU A 10 -17.51 15.02 -24.32
CA GLU A 10 -16.07 15.11 -24.56
C GLU A 10 -15.29 15.65 -23.37
N SER A 11 -15.81 16.69 -22.72
CA SER A 11 -15.21 17.27 -21.51
C SER A 11 -15.29 16.33 -20.30
N HIS A 12 -16.32 15.47 -20.26
CA HIS A 12 -16.43 14.43 -19.25
C HIS A 12 -15.34 13.34 -19.47
N LEU A 13 -15.09 12.97 -20.70
CA LEU A 13 -14.06 12.00 -21.09
C LEU A 13 -12.65 12.53 -20.77
N GLU A 14 -12.39 13.81 -21.05
CA GLU A 14 -11.13 14.48 -20.68
C GLU A 14 -10.92 14.55 -19.17
N GLY A 15 -11.95 14.86 -18.40
CA GLY A 15 -11.91 14.86 -16.95
C GLY A 15 -11.58 13.48 -16.36
N VAL A 16 -12.16 12.43 -16.91
CA VAL A 16 -11.84 11.04 -16.52
C VAL A 16 -10.41 10.67 -16.92
N LYS A 17 -9.96 11.03 -18.12
CA LYS A 17 -8.58 10.79 -18.59
C LYS A 17 -7.55 11.56 -17.78
N SER A 18 -7.89 12.73 -17.22
CA SER A 18 -7.01 13.51 -16.33
C SER A 18 -6.90 12.93 -14.92
N GLY A 19 -7.57 11.80 -14.63
CA GLY A 19 -7.48 11.10 -13.35
C GLY A 19 -8.41 11.65 -12.27
N ALA A 20 -9.51 12.30 -12.62
CA ALA A 20 -10.51 12.73 -11.66
C ALA A 20 -11.39 11.55 -11.20
N ASP A 21 -11.44 11.30 -9.88
CA ASP A 21 -12.26 10.23 -9.29
C ASP A 21 -13.76 10.50 -9.38
N SER A 22 -14.17 11.75 -9.57
CA SER A 22 -15.57 12.17 -9.69
C SER A 22 -15.67 13.49 -10.43
N TYR A 23 -16.75 13.64 -11.18
CA TYR A 23 -17.06 14.78 -12.00
C TYR A 23 -18.43 15.34 -11.63
N ILE A 24 -18.51 16.63 -11.34
CA ILE A 24 -19.77 17.30 -10.97
C ILE A 24 -19.92 18.57 -11.80
N THR A 25 -21.01 18.67 -12.54
CA THR A 25 -21.34 19.83 -13.38
C THR A 25 -22.02 20.92 -12.56
N LYS A 26 -21.70 22.17 -12.90
CA LYS A 26 -22.39 23.35 -12.35
C LYS A 26 -23.68 23.61 -13.15
N PRO A 27 -24.79 24.01 -12.50
CA PRO A 27 -24.99 24.20 -11.06
C PRO A 27 -25.17 22.86 -10.32
N PHE A 28 -24.58 22.73 -9.12
CA PHE A 28 -24.71 21.54 -8.28
C PHE A 28 -25.24 21.87 -6.88
N SER A 29 -25.92 20.91 -6.25
CA SER A 29 -26.34 21.08 -4.87
C SER A 29 -25.19 20.73 -3.92
N THR A 30 -25.07 21.46 -2.83
CA THR A 30 -24.08 21.19 -1.78
C THR A 30 -24.22 19.76 -1.22
N LYS A 31 -25.46 19.26 -1.14
CA LYS A 31 -25.75 17.88 -0.70
C LYS A 31 -25.11 16.84 -1.63
N LEU A 32 -25.21 17.04 -2.95
CA LEU A 32 -24.62 16.14 -3.94
C LEU A 32 -23.08 16.14 -3.84
N LEU A 33 -22.47 17.32 -3.69
CA LEU A 33 -21.03 17.46 -3.51
C LEU A 33 -20.56 16.73 -2.25
N LEU A 34 -21.22 16.97 -1.12
CA LEU A 34 -20.89 16.30 0.15
C LEU A 34 -21.03 14.77 0.06
N ALA A 35 -22.13 14.28 -0.51
CA ALA A 35 -22.34 12.86 -0.71
C ALA A 35 -21.23 12.22 -1.57
N SER A 36 -20.79 12.91 -2.62
CA SER A 36 -19.69 12.45 -3.47
C SER A 36 -18.35 12.43 -2.72
N ILE A 37 -18.08 13.43 -1.89
CA ILE A 37 -16.88 13.49 -1.04
C ILE A 37 -16.89 12.33 -0.04
N PHE A 38 -17.97 12.11 0.69
CA PHE A 38 -18.06 11.02 1.66
C PHE A 38 -17.90 9.65 1.00
N LYS A 39 -18.51 9.43 -0.16
CA LYS A 39 -18.34 8.18 -0.93
C LYS A 39 -16.89 7.92 -1.32
N LEU A 40 -16.17 8.94 -1.77
CA LEU A 40 -14.76 8.81 -2.15
C LEU A 40 -13.86 8.54 -0.93
N ILE A 41 -14.14 9.17 0.21
CA ILE A 41 -13.42 8.90 1.46
C ILE A 41 -13.65 7.45 1.89
N GLU A 42 -14.89 6.98 1.91
CA GLU A 42 -15.23 5.61 2.27
C GLU A 42 -14.57 4.58 1.34
N GLN A 43 -14.57 4.84 0.03
CA GLN A 43 -13.86 3.97 -0.94
C GLN A 43 -12.36 3.91 -0.66
N ARG A 44 -11.72 5.05 -0.36
CA ARG A 44 -10.31 5.10 0.00
C ARG A 44 -10.00 4.33 1.27
N ASP A 45 -10.84 4.43 2.28
CA ASP A 45 -10.64 3.72 3.54
C ASP A 45 -10.77 2.19 3.35
N LYS A 46 -11.74 1.73 2.56
CA LYS A 46 -11.87 0.31 2.17
C LYS A 46 -10.64 -0.19 1.40
N LEU A 47 -10.10 0.62 0.48
CA LEU A 47 -8.89 0.26 -0.27
C LEU A 47 -7.65 0.19 0.63
N LYS A 48 -7.53 1.10 1.60
CA LYS A 48 -6.46 1.06 2.62
C LYS A 48 -6.52 -0.22 3.44
N GLU A 49 -7.69 -0.54 3.98
CA GLU A 49 -7.89 -1.73 4.79
C GLU A 49 -7.55 -3.00 3.99
N LYS A 50 -8.05 -3.10 2.77
CA LYS A 50 -7.72 -4.20 1.86
C LYS A 50 -6.22 -4.30 1.62
N PHE A 51 -5.55 -3.20 1.31
CA PHE A 51 -4.10 -3.20 1.10
C PHE A 51 -3.33 -3.63 2.34
N SER A 52 -3.72 -3.15 3.53
CA SER A 52 -3.04 -3.49 4.78
C SER A 52 -3.14 -4.99 5.10
N ASN A 53 -4.30 -5.59 4.86
CA ASN A 53 -4.63 -6.96 5.28
C ASN A 53 -4.31 -8.02 4.20
N ASP A 54 -4.29 -7.64 2.94
CA ASP A 54 -4.01 -8.56 1.83
C ASP A 54 -2.49 -8.70 1.60
N LEU A 55 -1.95 -9.87 1.92
CA LEU A 55 -0.53 -10.19 1.73
C LEU A 55 -0.11 -10.16 0.25
N SER A 56 -1.01 -10.50 -0.66
CA SER A 56 -0.75 -10.50 -2.10
C SER A 56 -0.73 -9.11 -2.72
N ALA A 57 -1.35 -8.12 -2.04
CA ALA A 57 -1.40 -6.75 -2.52
C ALA A 57 -0.04 -6.05 -2.35
N LYS A 58 0.80 -6.12 -3.37
CA LYS A 58 2.11 -5.45 -3.38
C LYS A 58 2.00 -3.93 -3.51
N ARG A 59 0.89 -3.42 -4.04
CA ARG A 59 0.70 -1.98 -4.32
C ARG A 59 -0.66 -1.48 -3.86
N PRO A 60 -0.76 -0.29 -3.27
CA PRO A 60 -2.06 0.34 -3.02
C PRO A 60 -2.73 0.73 -4.35
N VAL A 61 -3.97 0.33 -4.55
CA VAL A 61 -4.74 0.55 -5.80
C VAL A 61 -5.38 1.95 -5.80
N MET A 62 -4.66 3.00 -5.39
CA MET A 62 -5.17 4.37 -5.40
C MET A 62 -4.63 5.23 -6.55
N CYS A 63 -3.87 4.62 -7.45
CA CYS A 63 -3.22 5.34 -8.54
C CYS A 63 -4.17 5.49 -9.71
N THR A 64 -4.53 6.72 -10.06
CA THR A 64 -5.41 7.06 -11.18
C THR A 64 -4.62 7.46 -12.42
N SER A 65 -3.36 7.89 -12.28
CA SER A 65 -2.49 8.28 -13.38
C SER A 65 -1.28 7.35 -13.54
N ASP A 66 -0.74 7.26 -14.75
CA ASP A 66 0.46 6.44 -15.01
C ASP A 66 1.69 6.96 -14.25
N LYS A 67 1.81 8.28 -14.07
CA LYS A 67 2.85 8.89 -13.22
C LYS A 67 2.74 8.49 -11.75
N ASP A 68 1.53 8.28 -11.25
CA ASP A 68 1.34 7.82 -9.87
C ASP A 68 1.64 6.33 -9.74
N LYS A 69 1.36 5.55 -10.78
CA LYS A 69 1.76 4.12 -10.84
C LYS A 69 3.27 3.98 -10.79
N GLU A 70 4.00 4.71 -11.65
CA GLU A 70 5.45 4.74 -11.68
C GLU A 70 6.03 5.19 -10.32
N PHE A 71 5.45 6.23 -9.72
CA PHE A 71 5.86 6.69 -8.40
C PHE A 71 5.70 5.60 -7.33
N VAL A 72 4.57 4.88 -7.32
CA VAL A 72 4.32 3.80 -6.36
C VAL A 72 5.21 2.59 -6.64
N GLU A 73 5.56 2.31 -7.89
CA GLU A 73 6.52 1.28 -8.25
C GLU A 73 7.90 1.57 -7.67
N ASN A 74 8.41 2.78 -7.88
CA ASN A 74 9.67 3.22 -7.32
C ASN A 74 9.65 3.23 -5.79
N LEU A 75 8.55 3.70 -5.19
CA LEU A 75 8.34 3.69 -3.75
C LEU A 75 8.42 2.25 -3.18
N THR A 76 7.74 1.31 -3.83
CA THR A 76 7.71 -0.10 -3.41
C THR A 76 9.10 -0.74 -3.54
N LYS A 77 9.81 -0.49 -4.64
CA LYS A 77 11.16 -0.99 -4.87
C LYS A 77 12.14 -0.54 -3.78
N ILE A 78 12.15 0.76 -3.45
CA ILE A 78 13.00 1.29 -2.38
C ILE A 78 12.66 0.64 -1.03
N VAL A 79 11.37 0.46 -0.73
CA VAL A 79 10.96 -0.23 0.51
C VAL A 79 11.46 -1.66 0.53
N GLU A 80 11.34 -2.41 -0.55
CA GLU A 80 11.82 -3.80 -0.64
C GLU A 80 13.34 -3.89 -0.42
N GLU A 81 14.12 -2.96 -0.99
CA GLU A 81 15.57 -2.86 -0.82
C GLU A 81 15.99 -2.48 0.62
N GLN A 82 15.23 -1.60 1.28
CA GLN A 82 15.55 -1.06 2.61
C GLN A 82 14.77 -1.74 3.75
N LEU A 83 14.02 -2.77 3.47
CA LEU A 83 13.08 -3.38 4.40
C LEU A 83 13.77 -3.92 5.66
N THR A 84 14.98 -4.47 5.51
CA THR A 84 15.79 -5.05 6.59
C THR A 84 16.62 -4.01 7.35
N ASN A 85 16.73 -2.79 6.85
CA ASN A 85 17.53 -1.73 7.45
C ASN A 85 16.75 -1.05 8.59
N PRO A 86 17.12 -1.24 9.88
CA PRO A 86 16.40 -0.66 11.01
C PRO A 86 16.57 0.87 11.10
N GLU A 87 17.68 1.41 10.58
CA GLU A 87 18.01 2.83 10.63
C GLU A 87 17.38 3.62 9.47
N PHE A 88 16.69 2.95 8.53
CA PHE A 88 16.07 3.61 7.39
C PHE A 88 14.95 4.56 7.81
N THR A 89 15.18 5.83 7.60
CA THR A 89 14.28 6.92 8.00
C THR A 89 13.37 7.39 6.87
N ALA A 90 12.36 8.17 7.21
CA ALA A 90 11.50 8.80 6.21
C ALA A 90 12.23 9.91 5.42
N ASP A 91 13.33 10.45 5.95
CA ASP A 91 14.14 11.45 5.27
C ASP A 91 15.08 10.78 4.25
N ASP A 92 15.65 9.63 4.58
CA ASP A 92 16.38 8.78 3.61
C ASP A 92 15.47 8.38 2.46
N PHE A 93 14.24 8.00 2.79
CA PHE A 93 13.24 7.61 1.79
C PHE A 93 12.90 8.78 0.83
N ALA A 94 12.71 9.99 1.36
CA ALA A 94 12.48 11.18 0.54
C ALA A 94 13.69 11.48 -0.38
N SER A 95 14.90 11.33 0.16
CA SER A 95 16.16 11.55 -0.57
C SER A 95 16.33 10.54 -1.71
N MET A 96 16.05 9.24 -1.47
CA MET A 96 16.11 8.20 -2.50
C MET A 96 15.04 8.40 -3.60
N MET A 97 13.91 9.02 -3.27
CA MET A 97 12.88 9.42 -4.25
C MET A 97 13.20 10.75 -4.93
N SER A 98 14.34 11.39 -4.64
CA SER A 98 14.74 12.70 -5.16
C SER A 98 13.70 13.80 -4.91
N LEU A 99 13.04 13.76 -3.75
CA LEU A 99 11.98 14.69 -3.37
C LEU A 99 12.29 15.35 -2.03
N GLY A 100 11.94 16.65 -1.92
CA GLY A 100 11.94 17.30 -0.61
C GLY A 100 10.90 16.68 0.33
N ARG A 101 11.24 16.61 1.63
CA ARG A 101 10.43 15.94 2.69
C ARG A 101 8.93 16.26 2.62
N THR A 102 8.57 17.54 2.55
CA THR A 102 7.16 17.97 2.54
C THR A 102 6.40 17.47 1.31
N ILE A 103 7.04 17.54 0.13
CA ILE A 103 6.46 17.09 -1.14
C ILE A 103 6.32 15.57 -1.10
N PHE A 104 7.34 14.86 -0.64
CA PHE A 104 7.35 13.42 -0.50
C PHE A 104 6.20 12.92 0.40
N TYR A 105 6.08 13.47 1.62
CA TYR A 105 5.02 13.11 2.56
C TYR A 105 3.62 13.32 1.97
N ARG A 106 3.41 14.48 1.32
CA ARG A 106 2.12 14.79 0.70
C ARG A 106 1.82 13.85 -0.47
N LYS A 107 2.80 13.54 -1.31
CA LYS A 107 2.62 12.66 -2.46
C LYS A 107 2.38 11.22 -2.02
N VAL A 108 3.19 10.67 -1.11
CA VAL A 108 2.98 9.31 -0.57
C VAL A 108 1.59 9.19 0.04
N ARG A 109 1.18 10.15 0.87
CA ARG A 109 -0.15 10.13 1.48
C ARG A 109 -1.27 10.26 0.44
N GLY A 110 -1.06 11.03 -0.61
CA GLY A 110 -2.02 11.18 -1.71
C GLY A 110 -2.27 9.89 -2.48
N VAL A 111 -1.19 9.18 -2.84
CA VAL A 111 -1.27 7.98 -3.71
C VAL A 111 -1.48 6.67 -2.94
N THR A 112 -1.01 6.58 -1.68
CA THR A 112 -1.12 5.35 -0.88
C THR A 112 -2.18 5.44 0.21
N GLY A 113 -2.54 6.65 0.62
CA GLY A 113 -3.38 6.90 1.78
C GLY A 113 -2.65 6.79 3.13
N TYR A 114 -1.34 6.46 3.14
CA TYR A 114 -0.52 6.30 4.34
C TYR A 114 0.60 7.33 4.38
N THR A 115 1.09 7.64 5.58
CA THR A 115 2.38 8.34 5.71
C THR A 115 3.53 7.42 5.30
N PRO A 116 4.70 7.95 4.91
CA PRO A 116 5.86 7.11 4.56
C PRO A 116 6.24 6.10 5.65
N LYS A 117 6.17 6.51 6.92
CA LYS A 117 6.46 5.65 8.07
C LYS A 117 5.43 4.52 8.22
N GLU A 118 4.16 4.81 8.05
CA GLU A 118 3.09 3.80 8.08
C GLU A 118 3.22 2.83 6.91
N TYR A 119 3.51 3.34 5.72
CA TYR A 119 3.70 2.51 4.53
C TYR A 119 4.86 1.52 4.72
N LEU A 120 6.03 1.99 5.17
CA LEU A 120 7.17 1.14 5.48
C LEU A 120 6.81 0.08 6.54
N ARG A 121 6.12 0.48 7.63
CA ARG A 121 5.69 -0.44 8.67
C ARG A 121 4.76 -1.53 8.12
N ILE A 122 3.77 -1.17 7.30
CA ILE A 122 2.85 -2.13 6.68
C ILE A 122 3.62 -3.14 5.82
N MET A 123 4.56 -2.69 5.02
CA MET A 123 5.37 -3.56 4.18
C MET A 123 6.26 -4.49 5.01
N ARG A 124 6.87 -4.00 6.09
CA ARG A 124 7.62 -4.83 7.07
C ARG A 124 6.73 -5.90 7.69
N MET A 125 5.50 -5.56 8.09
CA MET A 125 4.55 -6.54 8.67
C MET A 125 4.11 -7.58 7.64
N LYS A 126 3.89 -7.20 6.39
CA LYS A 126 3.58 -8.15 5.30
C LYS A 126 4.73 -9.13 5.09
N LYS A 127 5.95 -8.63 5.02
CA LYS A 127 7.14 -9.48 4.89
C LYS A 127 7.31 -10.41 6.09
N ALA A 128 7.06 -9.92 7.29
CA ALA A 128 7.06 -10.74 8.49
C ALA A 128 6.03 -11.87 8.42
N ALA A 129 4.82 -11.60 7.95
CA ALA A 129 3.79 -12.62 7.79
C ALA A 129 4.19 -13.70 6.76
N GLU A 130 4.81 -13.31 5.64
CA GLU A 130 5.40 -14.25 4.68
C GLU A 130 6.44 -15.14 5.34
N LEU A 131 7.41 -14.57 6.07
CA LEU A 131 8.48 -15.30 6.74
C LEU A 131 7.93 -16.24 7.83
N LEU A 132 6.99 -15.78 8.66
CA LEU A 132 6.36 -16.59 9.69
C LEU A 132 5.57 -17.77 9.11
N SER A 133 4.93 -17.60 7.95
CA SER A 133 4.18 -18.67 7.30
C SER A 133 5.09 -19.81 6.83
N THR A 134 6.37 -19.56 6.56
CA THR A 134 7.36 -20.60 6.19
C THR A 134 7.71 -21.52 7.36
N LYS A 135 7.48 -21.10 8.60
CA LYS A 135 7.89 -21.80 9.85
C LYS A 135 9.40 -22.09 9.97
N LYS A 136 10.23 -21.50 9.12
CA LYS A 136 11.68 -21.70 9.12
C LYS A 136 12.39 -20.85 10.17
N TYR A 137 11.76 -19.78 10.62
CA TYR A 137 12.36 -18.76 11.48
C TYR A 137 11.51 -18.58 12.74
N THR A 138 12.14 -18.27 13.84
CA THR A 138 11.47 -17.88 15.08
C THR A 138 10.89 -16.47 14.95
N VAL A 139 9.93 -16.12 15.79
CA VAL A 139 9.34 -14.75 15.83
C VAL A 139 10.44 -13.70 16.08
N SER A 140 11.43 -14.03 16.92
CA SER A 140 12.54 -13.11 17.21
C SER A 140 13.42 -12.89 15.97
N GLU A 141 13.81 -13.93 15.26
CA GLU A 141 14.58 -13.81 14.02
C GLU A 141 13.83 -12.98 12.97
N VAL A 142 12.54 -13.28 12.77
CA VAL A 142 11.71 -12.52 11.82
C VAL A 142 11.65 -11.03 12.19
N THR A 143 11.60 -10.70 13.48
CA THR A 143 11.60 -9.30 13.93
C THR A 143 12.83 -8.55 13.42
N TYR A 144 14.02 -9.12 13.59
CA TYR A 144 15.26 -8.51 13.09
C TYR A 144 15.36 -8.54 11.56
N MET A 145 14.91 -9.62 10.93
CA MET A 145 14.93 -9.76 9.47
C MET A 145 14.08 -8.71 8.76
N VAL A 146 13.06 -8.15 9.42
CA VAL A 146 12.25 -7.08 8.86
C VAL A 146 12.65 -5.68 9.37
N GLY A 147 13.86 -5.53 9.90
CA GLY A 147 14.43 -4.25 10.29
C GLY A 147 13.75 -3.62 11.52
N ILE A 148 13.34 -4.45 12.49
CA ILE A 148 12.77 -3.97 13.75
C ILE A 148 13.63 -4.53 14.89
N ASN A 149 14.15 -3.64 15.76
CA ASN A 149 15.01 -4.02 16.86
C ASN A 149 14.26 -4.32 18.17
N ASP A 150 12.97 -3.94 18.26
CA ASP A 150 12.14 -4.14 19.43
C ASP A 150 11.05 -5.20 19.18
N PRO A 151 11.18 -6.41 19.77
CA PRO A 151 10.19 -7.49 19.62
C PRO A 151 8.80 -7.15 20.21
N PHE A 152 8.73 -6.30 21.23
CA PHE A 152 7.45 -5.88 21.80
C PHE A 152 6.73 -4.93 20.85
N TYR A 153 7.45 -3.96 20.29
CA TYR A 153 6.92 -3.09 19.26
C TYR A 153 6.46 -3.88 18.04
N PHE A 154 7.27 -4.82 17.57
CA PHE A 154 6.94 -5.71 16.46
C PHE A 154 5.62 -6.46 16.71
N SER A 155 5.52 -7.16 17.87
CA SER A 155 4.33 -7.96 18.20
C SER A 155 3.06 -7.12 18.27
N ARG A 156 3.15 -5.89 18.80
CA ARG A 156 2.04 -4.94 18.86
C ARG A 156 1.62 -4.48 17.46
N CYS A 157 2.58 -4.12 16.59
CA CYS A 157 2.29 -3.70 15.22
C CYS A 157 1.70 -4.85 14.39
N PHE A 158 2.25 -6.04 14.54
CA PHE A 158 1.76 -7.23 13.84
C PHE A 158 0.32 -7.57 14.25
N LYS A 159 0.04 -7.59 15.56
CA LYS A 159 -1.32 -7.82 16.07
C LYS A 159 -2.31 -6.75 15.63
N ALA A 160 -1.88 -5.48 15.61
CA ALA A 160 -2.71 -4.38 15.12
C ALA A 160 -3.08 -4.51 13.63
N GLN A 161 -2.17 -5.07 12.81
CA GLN A 161 -2.41 -5.24 11.37
C GLN A 161 -3.20 -6.52 11.03
N PHE A 162 -2.88 -7.65 11.67
CA PHE A 162 -3.44 -8.96 11.32
C PHE A 162 -4.46 -9.51 12.35
N GLY A 163 -4.74 -8.76 13.41
CA GLY A 163 -5.70 -9.15 14.44
C GLY A 163 -5.21 -10.21 15.44
N ILE A 164 -4.11 -10.91 15.13
CA ILE A 164 -3.56 -12.00 15.97
C ILE A 164 -2.05 -11.81 16.20
N SER A 165 -1.52 -12.43 17.26
CA SER A 165 -0.09 -12.33 17.57
C SER A 165 0.77 -13.05 16.52
N PRO A 166 2.06 -12.66 16.35
CA PRO A 166 2.98 -13.36 15.44
C PRO A 166 3.08 -14.86 15.71
N SER A 167 3.15 -15.26 16.97
CA SER A 167 3.21 -16.67 17.37
C SER A 167 1.94 -17.43 17.03
N SER A 168 0.77 -16.81 17.23
CA SER A 168 -0.52 -17.39 16.85
C SER A 168 -0.67 -17.49 15.34
N TYR A 169 -0.16 -16.48 14.61
CA TYR A 169 -0.14 -16.48 13.15
C TYR A 169 0.70 -17.65 12.62
N GLN A 170 1.91 -17.81 13.11
CA GLN A 170 2.82 -18.89 12.72
C GLN A 170 2.24 -20.30 12.97
N LYS A 171 1.45 -20.48 14.04
CA LYS A 171 0.77 -21.74 14.33
C LYS A 171 -0.41 -22.01 13.38
N ARG A 172 -1.17 -20.96 13.04
CA ARG A 172 -2.45 -21.08 12.32
C ARG A 172 -2.30 -21.24 10.82
N TYR A 173 -1.27 -20.65 10.21
CA TYR A 173 -1.07 -20.68 8.77
C TYR A 173 0.07 -21.64 8.42
N PRO A 174 -0.23 -22.90 8.09
CA PRO A 174 0.76 -23.80 7.47
C PRO A 174 1.03 -23.34 6.04
N VAL A 175 2.26 -23.55 5.57
CA VAL A 175 2.74 -23.22 4.22
C VAL A 175 1.69 -23.57 3.17
N SER A 176 1.06 -22.59 2.58
CA SER A 176 0.31 -22.78 1.34
C SER A 176 1.31 -22.76 0.18
N TYR A 177 1.71 -23.91 -0.30
CA TYR A 177 2.62 -24.12 -1.46
C TYR A 177 1.99 -23.67 -2.80
N THR A 178 0.94 -22.86 -2.78
CA THR A 178 0.17 -22.52 -3.99
C THR A 178 0.78 -21.48 -4.91
N HIS A 179 1.89 -20.81 -4.53
CA HIS A 179 2.50 -19.79 -5.41
C HIS A 179 3.81 -20.18 -6.10
N LEU A 180 4.38 -21.38 -5.82
CA LEU A 180 5.61 -21.83 -6.48
C LEU A 180 5.38 -22.72 -7.72
N ARG A 181 4.14 -23.09 -8.02
CA ARG A 181 3.82 -23.97 -9.17
C ARG A 181 3.42 -23.26 -10.47
N ALA A 182 3.32 -21.94 -10.47
CA ALA A 182 2.95 -21.21 -11.68
C ALA A 182 4.13 -20.92 -12.63
N HIS A 183 5.38 -21.16 -12.19
CA HIS A 183 6.57 -20.93 -13.02
C HIS A 183 7.26 -22.19 -13.56
N GLU A 184 6.90 -23.38 -13.08
CA GLU A 184 7.58 -24.62 -13.52
C GLU A 184 6.79 -25.43 -14.58
N THR A 185 5.56 -25.06 -14.90
CA THR A 185 4.75 -25.83 -15.88
C THR A 185 4.89 -25.35 -17.32
N LEU A 186 5.69 -24.32 -17.60
CA LEU A 186 5.95 -23.84 -18.98
C LEU A 186 7.30 -24.29 -19.55
N ALA A 187 8.13 -25.01 -18.78
CA ALA A 187 9.46 -25.48 -19.24
C ALA A 187 9.51 -26.95 -19.69
N ASN A 188 8.39 -27.70 -19.61
CA ASN A 188 8.36 -29.13 -19.97
C ASN A 188 7.28 -29.47 -21.01
N LEU A 189 7.13 -28.65 -22.04
CA LEU A 189 6.38 -28.97 -23.26
C LEU A 189 7.17 -28.49 -24.48
N VAL A 190 8.25 -29.19 -24.77
CA VAL A 190 8.80 -29.36 -26.11
C VAL A 190 9.21 -30.80 -26.25
#